data_050e5b209cbfd3330f67d1502efb83ba
#
_entry.id   050e5b209cbfd3330f67d1502efb83ba
#
_cell.length_a   1.000
_cell.length_b   1.000
_cell.length_c   1.000
_cell.angle_alpha   90.00
_cell.angle_beta   90.00
_cell.angle_gamma   90.00
#
_symmetry.space_group_name_H-M   'P 1'
#
loop_
_entity.id
_entity.type
_entity.pdbx_description
1 polymer ?
#
loop_
_entity_poly.entity_id
_entity_poly.type
_entity_poly.pdbx_seq_one_letter_code
_entity_poly.pdbx_strand_id
1 'polypeptide(L)'
;ILALGEAGNFPAAIKVTAEYFPKKDRAYATSIFNAGASIGALIAPLTIPILAKMFGWEMAFIVIGGLGFIWMGFWVFMYDAPSKSKHVNQAELDYIEQDNREAGSAPMTDEKDEKRMKFWQCFSYKQTWAFVFGKFMTDGVWWFFLFWTPSYLNTQFGIKTSDPLGMALIFTLYAVTMLSIYGGKLPTIFINRTGMNPYAARMKAMLIFAFFPLVVLLAQPLGTVSPWFPVILIGIGGAAHQSWSANIFSTVGDMFPRTAIASITGIGGMAGGVGSMILQKVAGNLFVYASGTTIVDGHEVEMTKELLEQGAQFVHPAMTFMGFEGKPAGYFVIFCVCAVAYLLGWVIMKALVPKYKPIVLE
;
A
#
# COMPACT_ATOMS: atom_id res chain seq x y z
N ILE A 1 -20.74 5.77 -3.06
CA ILE A 1 -21.36 4.55 -2.47
C ILE A 1 -20.35 3.41 -2.46
N LEU A 2 -19.65 3.09 -3.58
CA LEU A 2 -18.65 2.02 -3.65
C LEU A 2 -17.60 2.14 -2.54
N ALA A 3 -16.97 3.29 -2.37
CA ALA A 3 -15.97 3.53 -1.35
C ALA A 3 -16.48 3.30 0.09
N LEU A 4 -17.76 3.61 0.37
CA LEU A 4 -18.38 3.35 1.66
C LEU A 4 -18.53 1.84 1.91
N GLY A 5 -18.91 1.07 0.88
CA GLY A 5 -19.05 -0.38 0.99
C GLY A 5 -17.69 -1.08 1.17
N GLU A 6 -16.63 -0.54 0.59
CA GLU A 6 -15.29 -1.13 0.62
C GLU A 6 -14.48 -0.74 1.87
N ALA A 7 -14.78 0.40 2.49
CA ALA A 7 -13.97 0.98 3.57
C ALA A 7 -13.78 0.05 4.79
N GLY A 8 -14.72 -0.85 5.07
CA GLY A 8 -14.65 -1.80 6.17
C GLY A 8 -13.77 -3.02 5.93
N ASN A 9 -13.42 -3.34 4.68
CA ASN A 9 -12.76 -4.59 4.32
C ASN A 9 -11.35 -4.72 4.96
N PHE A 10 -10.49 -3.73 4.80
CA PHE A 10 -9.14 -3.75 5.35
C PHE A 10 -9.10 -3.76 6.88
N PRO A 11 -9.84 -2.90 7.61
CA PRO A 11 -9.97 -2.98 9.06
C PRO A 11 -10.44 -4.34 9.56
N ALA A 12 -11.42 -4.96 8.89
CA ALA A 12 -11.90 -6.29 9.23
C ALA A 12 -10.81 -7.35 9.01
N ALA A 13 -10.11 -7.33 7.87
CA ALA A 13 -9.04 -8.28 7.57
C ALA A 13 -7.88 -8.21 8.58
N ILE A 14 -7.47 -7.01 8.99
CA ILE A 14 -6.43 -6.83 10.01
C ILE A 14 -6.91 -7.34 11.38
N LYS A 15 -8.17 -7.08 11.73
CA LYS A 15 -8.78 -7.60 12.98
C LYS A 15 -8.75 -9.13 13.00
N VAL A 16 -9.25 -9.77 11.94
CA VAL A 16 -9.26 -11.24 11.82
C VAL A 16 -7.84 -11.82 11.84
N THR A 17 -6.89 -11.17 11.18
CA THR A 17 -5.48 -11.57 11.26
C THR A 17 -4.97 -11.52 12.71
N ALA A 18 -5.37 -10.52 13.48
CA ALA A 18 -4.97 -10.41 14.89
C ALA A 18 -5.67 -11.46 15.79
N GLU A 19 -6.83 -11.96 15.39
CA GLU A 19 -7.57 -13.02 16.10
C GLU A 19 -7.04 -14.43 15.82
N TYR A 20 -6.68 -14.72 14.57
CA TYR A 20 -6.28 -16.06 14.11
C TYR A 20 -4.78 -16.33 14.12
N PHE A 21 -3.94 -15.29 14.27
CA PHE A 21 -2.48 -15.45 14.23
C PHE A 21 -1.80 -14.87 15.47
N PRO A 22 -0.83 -15.60 16.04
CA PRO A 22 0.03 -15.06 17.08
C PRO A 22 0.86 -13.88 16.54
N LYS A 23 1.28 -12.97 17.41
CA LYS A 23 2.00 -11.73 17.03
C LYS A 23 3.17 -11.99 16.08
N LYS A 24 3.92 -13.06 16.27
CA LYS A 24 5.07 -13.40 15.42
C LYS A 24 4.72 -13.61 13.95
N ASP A 25 3.52 -14.13 13.63
CA ASP A 25 3.12 -14.54 12.27
C ASP A 25 2.17 -13.55 11.58
N ARG A 26 1.64 -12.55 12.30
CA ARG A 26 0.68 -11.57 11.75
C ARG A 26 1.17 -10.85 10.50
N ALA A 27 2.46 -10.47 10.45
CA ALA A 27 2.99 -9.78 9.29
C ALA A 27 3.05 -10.70 8.05
N TYR A 28 3.33 -11.98 8.27
CA TYR A 28 3.32 -12.96 7.17
C TYR A 28 1.90 -13.20 6.66
N ALA A 29 0.93 -13.40 7.54
CA ALA A 29 -0.48 -13.51 7.16
C ALA A 29 -0.97 -12.26 6.42
N THR A 30 -0.64 -11.06 6.93
CA THR A 30 -0.97 -9.79 6.28
C THR A 30 -0.34 -9.67 4.90
N SER A 31 0.89 -10.12 4.70
CA SER A 31 1.56 -10.07 3.39
C SER A 31 0.90 -11.01 2.36
N ILE A 32 0.36 -12.14 2.80
CA ILE A 32 -0.35 -13.06 1.92
C ILE A 32 -1.64 -12.42 1.39
N PHE A 33 -2.47 -11.85 2.26
CA PHE A 33 -3.69 -11.21 1.76
C PHE A 33 -3.41 -9.91 0.99
N ASN A 34 -2.37 -9.13 1.32
CA ASN A 34 -1.93 -7.98 0.54
C ASN A 34 -1.53 -8.37 -0.89
N ALA A 35 -0.93 -9.56 -1.08
CA ALA A 35 -0.62 -10.07 -2.41
C ALA A 35 -1.88 -10.27 -3.27
N GLY A 36 -3.03 -10.48 -2.67
CA GLY A 36 -4.32 -10.51 -3.37
C GLY A 36 -4.62 -9.24 -4.16
N ALA A 37 -4.23 -8.06 -3.66
CA ALA A 37 -4.36 -6.80 -4.39
C ALA A 37 -3.50 -6.78 -5.66
N SER A 38 -2.27 -7.33 -5.60
CA SER A 38 -1.40 -7.46 -6.78
C SER A 38 -1.96 -8.46 -7.80
N ILE A 39 -2.55 -9.57 -7.34
CA ILE A 39 -3.22 -10.55 -8.20
C ILE A 39 -4.43 -9.91 -8.89
N GLY A 40 -5.24 -9.14 -8.15
CA GLY A 40 -6.35 -8.38 -8.72
C GLY A 40 -5.88 -7.39 -9.79
N ALA A 41 -4.80 -6.67 -9.53
CA ALA A 41 -4.20 -5.73 -10.47
C ALA A 41 -3.60 -6.41 -11.73
N LEU A 42 -3.19 -7.68 -11.64
CA LEU A 42 -2.79 -8.49 -12.80
C LEU A 42 -3.99 -8.95 -13.63
N ILE A 43 -5.06 -9.38 -12.99
CA ILE A 43 -6.21 -9.98 -13.66
C ILE A 43 -7.14 -8.92 -14.27
N ALA A 44 -7.33 -7.79 -13.59
CA ALA A 44 -8.28 -6.75 -14.00
C ALA A 44 -8.01 -6.19 -15.40
N PRO A 45 -6.79 -5.83 -15.83
CA PRO A 45 -6.51 -5.34 -17.16
C PRO A 45 -6.75 -6.38 -18.27
N LEU A 46 -6.70 -7.66 -17.92
CA LEU A 46 -6.94 -8.77 -18.88
C LEU A 46 -8.43 -9.08 -19.02
N THR A 47 -9.20 -8.96 -17.96
CA THR A 47 -10.60 -9.40 -17.93
C THR A 47 -11.60 -8.27 -18.17
N ILE A 48 -11.39 -7.09 -17.57
CA ILE A 48 -12.32 -5.96 -17.64
C ILE A 48 -12.53 -5.46 -19.09
N PRO A 49 -11.49 -5.25 -19.91
CA PRO A 49 -11.68 -4.82 -21.31
C PRO A 49 -12.45 -5.84 -22.15
N ILE A 50 -12.24 -7.13 -21.91
CA ILE A 50 -12.96 -8.20 -22.61
C ILE A 50 -14.45 -8.16 -22.24
N LEU A 51 -14.77 -8.09 -20.96
CA LEU A 51 -16.15 -7.98 -20.49
C LEU A 51 -16.82 -6.72 -21.03
N ALA A 52 -16.14 -5.59 -20.95
CA ALA A 52 -16.67 -4.31 -21.43
C ALA A 52 -16.92 -4.31 -22.95
N LYS A 53 -16.04 -4.94 -23.73
CA LYS A 53 -16.20 -5.06 -25.18
C LYS A 53 -17.34 -6.00 -25.58
N MET A 54 -17.53 -7.10 -24.84
CA MET A 54 -18.55 -8.12 -25.18
C MET A 54 -19.94 -7.77 -24.66
N PHE A 55 -20.05 -7.15 -23.51
CA PHE A 55 -21.32 -6.99 -22.77
C PHE A 55 -21.59 -5.57 -22.27
N GLY A 56 -20.73 -4.60 -22.59
CA GLY A 56 -20.81 -3.25 -22.05
C GLY A 56 -20.05 -3.09 -20.73
N TRP A 57 -19.71 -1.83 -20.40
CA TRP A 57 -18.92 -1.52 -19.20
C TRP A 57 -19.69 -1.82 -17.90
N GLU A 58 -21.01 -1.71 -17.90
CA GLU A 58 -21.88 -2.01 -16.76
C GLU A 58 -21.76 -3.47 -16.32
N MET A 59 -21.63 -4.39 -17.29
CA MET A 59 -21.53 -5.81 -17.03
C MET A 59 -20.24 -6.15 -16.28
N ALA A 60 -19.15 -5.43 -16.50
CA ALA A 60 -17.91 -5.61 -15.74
C ALA A 60 -18.13 -5.37 -14.23
N PHE A 61 -18.88 -4.30 -13.87
CA PHE A 61 -19.25 -4.04 -12.48
C PHE A 61 -20.20 -5.10 -11.90
N ILE A 62 -21.18 -5.57 -12.70
CA ILE A 62 -22.14 -6.59 -12.25
C ILE A 62 -21.42 -7.91 -11.98
N VAL A 63 -20.53 -8.36 -12.87
CA VAL A 63 -19.79 -9.62 -12.70
C VAL A 63 -18.86 -9.55 -11.48
N ILE A 64 -18.05 -8.48 -11.37
CA ILE A 64 -17.12 -8.34 -10.24
C ILE A 64 -17.87 -8.16 -8.93
N GLY A 65 -18.96 -7.38 -8.91
CA GLY A 65 -19.84 -7.25 -7.75
C GLY A 65 -20.50 -8.58 -7.36
N GLY A 66 -20.93 -9.36 -8.34
CA GLY A 66 -21.47 -10.71 -8.13
C GLY A 66 -20.47 -11.66 -7.45
N LEU A 67 -19.21 -11.63 -7.86
CA LEU A 67 -18.13 -12.37 -7.19
C LEU A 67 -17.94 -11.93 -5.75
N GLY A 68 -18.09 -10.62 -5.47
CA GLY A 68 -18.08 -10.08 -4.12
C GLY A 68 -19.21 -10.62 -3.23
N PHE A 69 -20.41 -10.77 -3.77
CA PHE A 69 -21.53 -11.39 -3.04
C PHE A 69 -21.31 -12.88 -2.77
N ILE A 70 -20.72 -13.61 -3.71
CA ILE A 70 -20.32 -15.02 -3.49
C ILE A 70 -19.32 -15.11 -2.35
N TRP A 71 -18.27 -14.25 -2.36
CA TRP A 71 -17.30 -14.17 -1.28
C TRP A 71 -17.96 -13.84 0.07
N MET A 72 -18.87 -12.88 0.12
CA MET A 72 -19.60 -12.53 1.33
C MET A 72 -20.41 -13.71 1.87
N GLY A 73 -21.01 -14.50 0.97
CA GLY A 73 -21.69 -15.75 1.33
C GLY A 73 -20.73 -16.72 2.04
N PHE A 74 -19.57 -17.01 1.44
CA PHE A 74 -18.55 -17.84 2.09
C PHE A 74 -18.15 -17.29 3.45
N TRP A 75 -17.94 -15.99 3.55
CA TRP A 75 -17.58 -15.35 4.82
C TRP A 75 -18.61 -15.59 5.92
N VAL A 76 -19.87 -15.36 5.65
CA VAL A 76 -20.97 -15.52 6.64
C VAL A 76 -21.09 -16.97 7.12
N PHE A 77 -20.86 -17.95 6.25
CA PHE A 77 -21.01 -19.37 6.60
C PHE A 77 -19.75 -20.00 7.19
N MET A 78 -18.57 -19.45 6.93
CA MET A 78 -17.28 -20.05 7.34
C MET A 78 -16.59 -19.32 8.46
N TYR A 79 -16.88 -18.03 8.70
CA TYR A 79 -16.19 -17.25 9.71
C TYR A 79 -16.87 -17.41 11.08
N ASP A 80 -16.09 -17.92 12.03
CA ASP A 80 -16.39 -17.93 13.47
C ASP A 80 -15.15 -17.46 14.22
N ALA A 81 -15.29 -16.97 15.46
CA ALA A 81 -14.15 -16.70 16.32
C ALA A 81 -13.36 -18.00 16.57
N PRO A 82 -12.00 -17.97 16.68
CA PRO A 82 -11.19 -19.18 16.83
C PRO A 82 -11.66 -20.12 17.94
N SER A 83 -12.08 -19.56 19.09
CA SER A 83 -12.61 -20.33 20.23
C SER A 83 -13.96 -21.00 19.99
N LYS A 84 -14.71 -20.57 18.98
CA LYS A 84 -16.05 -21.08 18.62
C LYS A 84 -16.03 -21.88 17.32
N SER A 85 -14.93 -21.82 16.57
CA SER A 85 -14.81 -22.45 15.26
C SER A 85 -14.72 -23.97 15.40
N LYS A 86 -15.57 -24.68 14.68
CA LYS A 86 -15.56 -26.16 14.58
C LYS A 86 -14.37 -26.69 13.79
N HIS A 87 -13.66 -25.83 13.08
CA HIS A 87 -12.54 -26.16 12.21
C HIS A 87 -11.18 -26.02 12.92
N VAL A 88 -11.12 -25.35 14.07
CA VAL A 88 -9.92 -25.14 14.86
C VAL A 88 -9.81 -26.24 15.93
N ASN A 89 -8.72 -27.01 15.89
CA ASN A 89 -8.44 -28.00 16.90
C ASN A 89 -7.74 -27.40 18.14
N GLN A 90 -7.63 -28.16 19.24
CA GLN A 90 -7.06 -27.63 20.49
C GLN A 90 -5.60 -27.21 20.35
N ALA A 91 -4.79 -27.96 19.58
CA ALA A 91 -3.37 -27.62 19.38
C ALA A 91 -3.21 -26.31 18.57
N GLU A 92 -4.09 -26.08 17.61
CA GLU A 92 -4.13 -24.85 16.83
C GLU A 92 -4.62 -23.67 17.69
N LEU A 93 -5.63 -23.88 18.52
CA LEU A 93 -6.09 -22.86 19.47
C LEU A 93 -4.98 -22.50 20.45
N ASP A 94 -4.25 -23.48 20.97
CA ASP A 94 -3.10 -23.26 21.86
C ASP A 94 -1.99 -22.46 21.18
N TYR A 95 -1.76 -22.71 19.89
CA TYR A 95 -0.82 -21.94 19.07
C TYR A 95 -1.28 -20.50 18.84
N ILE A 96 -2.55 -20.27 18.55
CA ILE A 96 -3.13 -18.94 18.35
C ILE A 96 -3.04 -18.11 19.64
N GLU A 97 -3.28 -18.76 20.80
CA GLU A 97 -3.34 -18.10 22.10
C GLU A 97 -1.99 -18.01 22.83
N GLN A 98 -0.89 -18.47 22.23
CA GLN A 98 0.43 -18.54 22.91
C GLN A 98 0.84 -17.19 23.52
N ASP A 99 0.59 -16.06 22.82
CA ASP A 99 0.95 -14.72 23.31
C ASP A 99 0.17 -14.31 24.56
N ASN A 100 -1.09 -14.77 24.70
CA ASN A 100 -1.93 -14.46 25.84
C ASN A 100 -1.50 -15.27 27.05
N ARG A 101 -1.13 -16.54 26.85
CA ARG A 101 -0.63 -17.44 27.91
C ARG A 101 0.72 -16.97 28.44
N GLU A 102 1.65 -16.56 27.57
CA GLU A 102 2.94 -15.99 27.95
C GLU A 102 2.78 -14.68 28.76
N ALA A 103 1.76 -13.89 28.46
CA ALA A 103 1.45 -12.66 29.18
C ALA A 103 0.71 -12.90 30.51
N GLY A 104 0.38 -14.16 30.87
CA GLY A 104 -0.43 -14.49 32.05
C GLY A 104 -1.86 -13.96 31.98
N SER A 105 -2.34 -13.63 30.80
CA SER A 105 -3.69 -13.14 30.55
C SER A 105 -4.68 -14.30 30.49
N ALA A 106 -5.95 -14.05 30.86
CA ALA A 106 -7.02 -15.03 30.74
C ALA A 106 -7.17 -15.46 29.27
N PRO A 107 -7.65 -16.72 29.01
CA PRO A 107 -8.03 -17.17 27.68
C PRO A 107 -8.94 -16.15 26.99
N MET A 108 -8.97 -16.16 25.65
CA MET A 108 -9.84 -15.27 24.85
C MET A 108 -11.28 -15.33 25.37
N THR A 109 -11.66 -14.32 26.16
CA THR A 109 -13.06 -14.10 26.55
C THR A 109 -13.81 -13.51 25.37
N ASP A 110 -15.14 -13.63 25.36
CA ASP A 110 -15.99 -12.99 24.34
C ASP A 110 -15.68 -11.48 24.29
N GLU A 111 -15.54 -10.92 23.09
CA GLU A 111 -15.24 -9.49 22.84
C GLU A 111 -16.24 -8.54 23.56
N LYS A 112 -17.38 -9.07 23.98
CA LYS A 112 -18.43 -8.34 24.73
C LYS A 112 -17.96 -7.89 26.12
N ASP A 113 -17.01 -8.62 26.70
CA ASP A 113 -16.50 -8.36 28.06
C ASP A 113 -15.22 -7.51 28.05
N GLU A 114 -14.62 -7.27 26.86
CA GLU A 114 -13.44 -6.41 26.75
C GLU A 114 -13.82 -4.93 26.78
N LYS A 115 -13.11 -4.13 27.60
CA LYS A 115 -13.28 -2.68 27.66
C LYS A 115 -13.00 -2.06 26.28
N ARG A 116 -13.97 -1.29 25.76
CA ARG A 116 -13.86 -0.68 24.43
C ARG A 116 -13.19 0.69 24.51
N MET A 117 -12.19 0.91 23.65
CA MET A 117 -11.59 2.22 23.46
C MET A 117 -12.55 3.14 22.70
N LYS A 118 -12.81 4.33 23.23
CA LYS A 118 -13.61 5.34 22.52
C LYS A 118 -12.84 5.87 21.30
N PHE A 119 -13.54 6.14 20.21
CA PHE A 119 -12.92 6.60 18.95
C PHE A 119 -11.98 7.81 19.15
N TRP A 120 -12.42 8.84 19.87
CA TRP A 120 -11.59 10.03 20.14
C TRP A 120 -10.39 9.75 21.04
N GLN A 121 -10.49 8.76 21.92
CA GLN A 121 -9.38 8.32 22.77
C GLN A 121 -8.22 7.74 21.95
N CYS A 122 -8.50 7.19 20.77
CA CYS A 122 -7.46 6.69 19.84
C CYS A 122 -6.41 7.75 19.51
N PHE A 123 -6.79 9.02 19.41
CA PHE A 123 -5.88 10.13 19.07
C PHE A 123 -4.97 10.59 20.22
N SER A 124 -5.20 10.13 21.43
CA SER A 124 -4.38 10.48 22.62
C SER A 124 -3.06 9.71 22.69
N TYR A 125 -2.90 8.68 21.86
CA TYR A 125 -1.73 7.79 21.94
C TYR A 125 -0.70 8.10 20.85
N LYS A 126 0.58 8.18 21.22
CA LYS A 126 1.69 8.36 20.28
C LYS A 126 1.79 7.22 19.27
N GLN A 127 1.38 6.01 19.65
CA GLN A 127 1.33 4.84 18.78
C GLN A 127 0.38 5.04 17.61
N THR A 128 -0.76 5.70 17.82
CA THR A 128 -1.69 6.07 16.74
C THR A 128 -1.02 7.02 15.76
N TRP A 129 -0.38 8.08 16.27
CA TRP A 129 0.29 9.05 15.41
C TRP A 129 1.48 8.47 14.65
N ALA A 130 2.22 7.53 15.26
CA ALA A 130 3.28 6.80 14.55
C ALA A 130 2.70 6.03 13.36
N PHE A 131 1.59 5.33 13.55
CA PHE A 131 0.89 4.62 12.48
C PHE A 131 0.33 5.57 11.41
N VAL A 132 -0.33 6.66 11.83
CA VAL A 132 -0.87 7.72 10.96
C VAL A 132 0.21 8.32 10.06
N PHE A 133 1.32 8.77 10.63
CA PHE A 133 2.41 9.36 9.83
C PHE A 133 3.11 8.32 8.94
N GLY A 134 3.29 7.10 9.43
CA GLY A 134 3.84 6.01 8.61
C GLY A 134 2.99 5.74 7.37
N LYS A 135 1.68 5.68 7.50
CA LYS A 135 0.72 5.51 6.40
C LYS A 135 0.66 6.73 5.49
N PHE A 136 0.54 7.93 6.06
CA PHE A 136 0.48 9.18 5.33
C PHE A 136 1.68 9.35 4.38
N MET A 137 2.88 9.05 4.84
CA MET A 137 4.11 9.20 4.04
C MET A 137 4.26 8.14 2.94
N THR A 138 3.72 6.95 3.13
CA THR A 138 4.09 5.82 2.26
C THR A 138 3.00 5.34 1.31
N ASP A 139 1.71 5.50 1.65
CA ASP A 139 0.62 5.02 0.79
C ASP A 139 0.54 5.78 -0.52
N GLY A 140 0.86 7.09 -0.52
CA GLY A 140 0.91 7.89 -1.73
C GLY A 140 1.90 7.36 -2.76
N VAL A 141 3.02 6.80 -2.30
CA VAL A 141 4.04 6.21 -3.17
C VAL A 141 3.51 4.98 -3.90
N TRP A 142 2.81 4.09 -3.20
CA TRP A 142 2.17 2.92 -3.80
C TRP A 142 1.18 3.31 -4.89
N TRP A 143 0.27 4.22 -4.58
CA TRP A 143 -0.73 4.69 -5.54
C TRP A 143 -0.10 5.44 -6.72
N PHE A 144 1.02 6.14 -6.48
CA PHE A 144 1.79 6.75 -7.56
C PHE A 144 2.35 5.67 -8.50
N PHE A 145 3.00 4.66 -7.98
CA PHE A 145 3.52 3.56 -8.79
C PHE A 145 2.41 2.85 -9.58
N LEU A 146 1.25 2.67 -8.97
CA LEU A 146 0.13 1.99 -9.61
C LEU A 146 -0.49 2.80 -10.75
N PHE A 147 -0.78 4.09 -10.51
CA PHE A 147 -1.55 4.89 -11.46
C PHE A 147 -0.69 5.62 -12.48
N TRP A 148 0.54 5.99 -12.16
CA TRP A 148 1.36 6.79 -13.05
C TRP A 148 2.37 5.97 -13.87
N THR A 149 2.65 4.72 -13.55
CA THR A 149 3.52 3.89 -14.39
C THR A 149 3.00 3.72 -15.82
N PRO A 150 1.69 3.48 -16.08
CA PRO A 150 1.17 3.47 -17.44
C PRO A 150 1.41 4.79 -18.19
N SER A 151 1.15 5.92 -17.53
CA SER A 151 1.38 7.25 -18.11
C SER A 151 2.88 7.50 -18.35
N TYR A 152 3.73 7.07 -17.43
CA TYR A 152 5.18 7.14 -17.55
C TYR A 152 5.67 6.37 -18.78
N LEU A 153 5.22 5.13 -18.98
CA LEU A 153 5.58 4.30 -20.14
C LEU A 153 5.13 4.96 -21.46
N ASN A 154 3.94 5.54 -21.48
CA ASN A 154 3.47 6.26 -22.67
C ASN A 154 4.28 7.53 -22.93
N THR A 155 4.53 8.33 -21.89
CA THR A 155 5.26 9.61 -22.01
C THR A 155 6.72 9.40 -22.42
N GLN A 156 7.39 8.43 -21.79
CA GLN A 156 8.82 8.22 -21.95
C GLN A 156 9.16 7.40 -23.19
N PHE A 157 8.32 6.40 -23.55
CA PHE A 157 8.62 5.41 -24.57
C PHE A 157 7.57 5.31 -25.68
N GLY A 158 6.44 6.06 -25.58
CA GLY A 158 5.32 5.91 -26.50
C GLY A 158 4.56 4.58 -26.39
N ILE A 159 4.82 3.79 -25.33
CA ILE A 159 4.23 2.47 -25.13
C ILE A 159 2.87 2.61 -24.46
N LYS A 160 1.82 2.15 -25.11
CA LYS A 160 0.47 2.08 -24.54
C LYS A 160 0.28 0.77 -23.78
N THR A 161 -0.52 0.81 -22.73
CA THR A 161 -0.85 -0.40 -21.94
C THR A 161 -1.67 -1.44 -22.71
N SER A 162 -2.30 -1.04 -23.83
CA SER A 162 -3.00 -1.93 -24.75
C SER A 162 -2.05 -2.70 -25.67
N ASP A 163 -0.80 -2.28 -25.81
CA ASP A 163 0.18 -2.91 -26.67
C ASP A 163 0.72 -4.19 -26.01
N PRO A 164 1.09 -5.23 -26.76
CA PRO A 164 1.65 -6.45 -26.19
C PRO A 164 2.86 -6.21 -25.27
N LEU A 165 3.75 -5.28 -25.63
CA LEU A 165 4.89 -4.90 -24.81
C LEU A 165 4.42 -4.16 -23.54
N GLY A 166 3.46 -3.24 -23.64
CA GLY A 166 2.90 -2.53 -22.50
C GLY A 166 2.23 -3.48 -21.51
N MET A 167 1.46 -4.44 -21.99
CA MET A 167 0.88 -5.50 -21.16
C MET A 167 1.95 -6.32 -20.44
N ALA A 168 3.02 -6.73 -21.14
CA ALA A 168 4.12 -7.50 -20.58
C ALA A 168 4.88 -6.69 -19.50
N LEU A 169 5.09 -5.40 -19.70
CA LEU A 169 5.74 -4.50 -18.74
C LEU A 169 4.89 -4.34 -17.47
N ILE A 170 3.59 -4.10 -17.63
CA ILE A 170 2.67 -3.97 -16.49
C ILE A 170 2.53 -5.30 -15.73
N PHE A 171 2.44 -6.43 -16.46
CA PHE A 171 2.46 -7.75 -15.85
C PHE A 171 3.72 -7.95 -14.99
N THR A 172 4.89 -7.62 -15.56
CA THR A 172 6.17 -7.75 -14.85
C THR A 172 6.23 -6.87 -13.61
N LEU A 173 5.72 -5.63 -13.68
CA LEU A 173 5.61 -4.73 -12.52
C LEU A 173 4.90 -5.43 -11.35
N TYR A 174 3.70 -5.96 -11.59
CA TYR A 174 2.92 -6.61 -10.54
C TYR A 174 3.49 -7.97 -10.12
N ALA A 175 4.07 -8.73 -11.05
CA ALA A 175 4.75 -9.97 -10.71
C ALA A 175 5.93 -9.74 -9.75
N VAL A 176 6.71 -8.68 -9.98
CA VAL A 176 7.79 -8.29 -9.06
C VAL A 176 7.24 -7.83 -7.71
N THR A 177 6.12 -7.12 -7.66
CA THR A 177 5.52 -6.69 -6.38
C THR A 177 5.08 -7.87 -5.51
N MET A 178 4.75 -9.04 -6.08
CA MET A 178 4.40 -10.24 -5.33
C MET A 178 5.55 -10.82 -4.48
N LEU A 179 6.79 -10.43 -4.73
CA LEU A 179 7.93 -10.76 -3.87
C LEU A 179 7.75 -10.27 -2.43
N SER A 180 6.84 -9.33 -2.21
CA SER A 180 6.45 -8.81 -0.89
C SER A 180 5.95 -9.88 0.09
N ILE A 181 5.45 -11.02 -0.39
CA ILE A 181 5.03 -12.14 0.45
C ILE A 181 6.18 -12.58 1.37
N TYR A 182 7.39 -12.64 0.84
CA TYR A 182 8.58 -12.98 1.63
C TYR A 182 8.95 -11.88 2.64
N GLY A 183 8.61 -10.63 2.32
CA GLY A 183 8.85 -9.49 3.21
C GLY A 183 8.08 -9.57 4.53
N GLY A 184 6.85 -10.08 4.50
CA GLY A 184 6.07 -10.32 5.72
C GLY A 184 6.65 -11.40 6.63
N LYS A 185 7.46 -12.32 6.09
CA LYS A 185 8.12 -13.38 6.85
C LYS A 185 9.40 -12.89 7.59
N LEU A 186 9.96 -11.76 7.18
CA LEU A 186 11.22 -11.27 7.73
C LEU A 186 11.18 -11.01 9.27
N PRO A 187 10.14 -10.40 9.85
CA PRO A 187 10.03 -10.26 11.30
C PRO A 187 9.98 -11.59 12.04
N THR A 188 9.25 -12.58 11.51
CA THR A 188 9.19 -13.93 12.09
C THR A 188 10.58 -14.56 12.18
N ILE A 189 11.41 -14.37 11.12
CA ILE A 189 12.80 -14.84 11.12
C ILE A 189 13.62 -14.14 12.21
N PHE A 190 13.47 -12.82 12.39
CA PHE A 190 14.17 -12.09 13.44
C PHE A 190 13.74 -12.54 14.84
N ILE A 191 12.43 -12.69 15.08
CA ILE A 191 11.90 -13.19 16.35
C ILE A 191 12.49 -14.56 16.67
N ASN A 192 12.41 -15.50 15.74
CA ASN A 192 12.85 -16.88 15.95
C ASN A 192 14.37 -17.01 16.14
N ARG A 193 15.18 -16.17 15.46
CA ARG A 193 16.65 -16.25 15.54
C ARG A 193 17.26 -15.44 16.67
N THR A 194 16.66 -14.34 17.06
CA THR A 194 17.28 -13.37 17.98
C THR A 194 16.48 -13.12 19.26
N GLY A 195 15.28 -13.69 19.39
CA GLY A 195 14.39 -13.44 20.54
C GLY A 195 13.85 -12.00 20.62
N MET A 196 13.90 -11.23 19.51
CA MET A 196 13.37 -9.86 19.50
C MET A 196 11.87 -9.86 19.79
N ASN A 197 11.39 -8.84 20.49
CA ASN A 197 9.96 -8.61 20.58
C ASN A 197 9.36 -8.28 19.20
N PRO A 198 8.07 -8.59 18.95
CA PRO A 198 7.44 -8.42 17.64
C PRO A 198 7.58 -7.00 17.06
N TYR A 199 7.36 -5.97 17.86
CA TYR A 199 7.49 -4.58 17.42
C TYR A 199 8.91 -4.24 16.96
N ALA A 200 9.95 -4.63 17.73
CA ALA A 200 11.35 -4.37 17.34
C ALA A 200 11.73 -5.09 16.04
N ALA A 201 11.26 -6.34 15.89
CA ALA A 201 11.49 -7.13 14.68
C ALA A 201 10.82 -6.47 13.45
N ARG A 202 9.58 -5.96 13.58
CA ARG A 202 8.90 -5.24 12.51
C ARG A 202 9.59 -3.93 12.17
N MET A 203 9.96 -3.13 13.17
CA MET A 203 10.67 -1.87 12.94
C MET A 203 12.02 -2.10 12.24
N LYS A 204 12.72 -3.20 12.55
CA LYS A 204 13.95 -3.59 11.86
C LYS A 204 13.68 -4.02 10.42
N ALA A 205 12.65 -4.82 10.17
CA ALA A 205 12.24 -5.22 8.83
C ALA A 205 11.82 -4.00 7.99
N MET A 206 11.01 -3.11 8.57
CA MET A 206 10.58 -1.86 7.92
C MET A 206 11.75 -0.95 7.56
N LEU A 207 12.79 -0.86 8.41
CA LEU A 207 14.01 -0.12 8.07
C LEU A 207 14.69 -0.70 6.84
N ILE A 208 14.81 -2.02 6.76
CA ILE A 208 15.39 -2.70 5.59
C ILE A 208 14.56 -2.36 4.35
N PHE A 209 13.23 -2.49 4.41
CA PHE A 209 12.36 -2.17 3.28
C PHE A 209 12.35 -0.69 2.92
N ALA A 210 12.63 0.22 3.85
CA ALA A 210 12.73 1.65 3.59
C ALA A 210 13.89 2.03 2.66
N PHE A 211 14.92 1.18 2.54
CA PHE A 211 16.05 1.40 1.62
C PHE A 211 15.75 0.95 0.18
N PHE A 212 14.84 0.00 -0.03
CA PHE A 212 14.57 -0.50 -1.39
C PHE A 212 13.97 0.55 -2.33
N PRO A 213 13.07 1.45 -1.93
CA PRO A 213 12.59 2.51 -2.82
C PRO A 213 13.67 3.44 -3.36
N LEU A 214 14.86 3.50 -2.74
CA LEU A 214 15.99 4.26 -3.27
C LEU A 214 16.42 3.78 -4.67
N VAL A 215 16.19 2.50 -5.02
CA VAL A 215 16.52 2.00 -6.36
C VAL A 215 15.70 2.68 -7.46
N VAL A 216 14.54 3.26 -7.12
CA VAL A 216 13.68 3.97 -8.07
C VAL A 216 14.35 5.26 -8.58
N LEU A 217 15.33 5.79 -7.87
CA LEU A 217 16.17 6.90 -8.37
C LEU A 217 16.88 6.54 -9.68
N LEU A 218 17.15 5.26 -9.91
CA LEU A 218 17.77 4.78 -11.14
C LEU A 218 16.74 4.54 -12.27
N ALA A 219 15.44 4.63 -11.99
CA ALA A 219 14.40 4.35 -12.99
C ALA A 219 14.48 5.32 -14.17
N GLN A 220 14.62 6.62 -13.91
CA GLN A 220 14.72 7.61 -14.98
C GLN A 220 16.04 7.51 -15.79
N PRO A 221 17.23 7.45 -15.16
CA PRO A 221 18.47 7.28 -15.91
C PRO A 221 18.54 5.98 -16.73
N LEU A 222 18.17 4.85 -16.13
CA LEU A 222 18.21 3.56 -16.83
C LEU A 222 17.06 3.39 -17.83
N GLY A 223 16.01 4.19 -17.70
CA GLY A 223 14.93 4.28 -18.66
C GLY A 223 15.40 4.73 -20.05
N THR A 224 16.50 5.49 -20.15
CA THR A 224 17.10 5.85 -21.44
C THR A 224 17.66 4.65 -22.20
N VAL A 225 17.94 3.54 -21.50
CA VAL A 225 18.49 2.31 -22.10
C VAL A 225 17.37 1.34 -22.51
N SER A 226 16.38 1.11 -21.62
CA SER A 226 15.29 0.18 -21.88
C SER A 226 14.11 0.40 -20.92
N PRO A 227 12.84 0.23 -21.39
CA PRO A 227 11.65 0.36 -20.55
C PRO A 227 11.55 -0.71 -19.46
N TRP A 228 12.27 -1.82 -19.58
CA TRP A 228 12.29 -2.88 -18.56
C TRP A 228 12.94 -2.44 -17.26
N PHE A 229 13.98 -1.60 -17.31
CA PHE A 229 14.65 -1.15 -16.10
C PHE A 229 13.74 -0.36 -15.16
N PRO A 230 13.08 0.73 -15.59
CA PRO A 230 12.17 1.45 -14.69
C PRO A 230 11.04 0.56 -14.16
N VAL A 231 10.48 -0.33 -14.99
CA VAL A 231 9.40 -1.24 -14.56
C VAL A 231 9.85 -2.18 -13.45
N ILE A 232 11.03 -2.79 -13.59
CA ILE A 232 11.59 -3.68 -12.56
C ILE A 232 11.91 -2.90 -11.29
N LEU A 233 12.52 -1.72 -11.40
CA LEU A 233 12.92 -0.89 -10.26
C LEU A 233 11.68 -0.35 -9.51
N ILE A 234 10.65 0.09 -10.22
CA ILE A 234 9.37 0.49 -9.62
C ILE A 234 8.70 -0.73 -8.99
N GLY A 235 8.74 -1.90 -9.63
CA GLY A 235 8.24 -3.17 -9.08
C GLY A 235 8.93 -3.55 -7.77
N ILE A 236 10.25 -3.37 -7.66
CA ILE A 236 11.01 -3.57 -6.42
C ILE A 236 10.55 -2.57 -5.34
N GLY A 237 10.36 -1.30 -5.70
CA GLY A 237 9.78 -0.29 -4.82
C GLY A 237 8.38 -0.66 -4.34
N GLY A 238 7.54 -1.20 -5.24
CA GLY A 238 6.21 -1.72 -4.93
C GLY A 238 6.23 -2.94 -4.01
N ALA A 239 7.16 -3.88 -4.23
CA ALA A 239 7.36 -5.03 -3.33
C ALA A 239 7.79 -4.57 -1.93
N ALA A 240 8.66 -3.57 -1.85
CA ALA A 240 9.07 -2.97 -0.58
C ALA A 240 7.89 -2.28 0.12
N HIS A 241 7.02 -1.56 -0.63
CA HIS A 241 5.80 -0.97 -0.07
C HIS A 241 4.88 -2.03 0.52
N GLN A 242 4.57 -3.08 -0.21
CA GLN A 242 3.68 -4.15 0.28
C GLN A 242 4.26 -4.87 1.50
N SER A 243 5.57 -5.07 1.53
CA SER A 243 6.30 -5.61 2.70
C SER A 243 6.23 -4.65 3.89
N TRP A 244 6.42 -3.35 3.65
CA TRP A 244 6.23 -2.29 4.64
C TRP A 244 4.79 -2.27 5.16
N SER A 245 3.81 -2.28 4.26
CA SER A 245 2.38 -2.27 4.57
C SER A 245 1.99 -3.42 5.50
N ALA A 246 2.42 -4.65 5.19
CA ALA A 246 2.17 -5.81 6.04
C ALA A 246 2.71 -5.63 7.47
N ASN A 247 3.90 -5.04 7.59
CA ASN A 247 4.54 -4.81 8.88
C ASN A 247 3.87 -3.67 9.67
N ILE A 248 3.58 -2.53 9.03
CA ILE A 248 3.00 -1.37 9.69
C ILE A 248 1.57 -1.68 10.21
N PHE A 249 0.75 -2.39 9.44
CA PHE A 249 -0.56 -2.84 9.91
C PHE A 249 -0.46 -3.81 11.09
N SER A 250 0.53 -4.69 11.07
CA SER A 250 0.73 -5.65 12.15
C SER A 250 1.18 -4.96 13.45
N THR A 251 1.85 -3.79 13.39
CA THR A 251 2.18 -3.02 14.61
C THR A 251 0.94 -2.57 15.37
N VAL A 252 -0.18 -2.35 14.67
CA VAL A 252 -1.46 -2.02 15.30
C VAL A 252 -1.93 -3.17 16.18
N GLY A 253 -1.93 -4.40 15.64
CA GLY A 253 -2.30 -5.59 16.41
C GLY A 253 -1.35 -5.91 17.58
N ASP A 254 -0.08 -5.45 17.52
CA ASP A 254 0.87 -5.65 18.61
C ASP A 254 0.69 -4.68 19.76
N MET A 255 0.28 -3.44 19.47
CA MET A 255 0.31 -2.34 20.43
C MET A 255 -1.07 -1.95 20.99
N PHE A 256 -2.15 -2.30 20.29
CA PHE A 256 -3.50 -1.89 20.67
C PHE A 256 -4.35 -3.08 21.15
N PRO A 257 -5.31 -2.85 22.06
CA PRO A 257 -6.30 -3.85 22.41
C PRO A 257 -7.15 -4.22 21.18
N ARG A 258 -7.66 -5.45 21.14
CA ARG A 258 -8.42 -5.99 19.99
C ARG A 258 -9.60 -5.12 19.58
N THR A 259 -10.30 -4.56 20.57
CA THR A 259 -11.46 -3.68 20.37
C THR A 259 -11.10 -2.36 19.66
N ALA A 260 -9.83 -1.95 19.63
CA ALA A 260 -9.36 -0.73 18.98
C ALA A 260 -8.73 -0.96 17.61
N ILE A 261 -8.34 -2.19 17.25
CA ILE A 261 -7.57 -2.50 16.03
C ILE A 261 -8.26 -1.96 14.79
N ALA A 262 -9.56 -2.24 14.62
CA ALA A 262 -10.31 -1.79 13.45
C ALA A 262 -10.39 -0.26 13.36
N SER A 263 -10.62 0.44 14.48
CA SER A 263 -10.68 1.90 14.53
C SER A 263 -9.33 2.53 14.20
N ILE A 264 -8.24 2.04 14.78
CA ILE A 264 -6.88 2.52 14.50
C ILE A 264 -6.50 2.26 13.05
N THR A 265 -6.82 1.08 12.51
CA THR A 265 -6.59 0.73 11.11
C THR A 265 -7.34 1.67 10.17
N GLY A 266 -8.59 2.01 10.49
CA GLY A 266 -9.40 2.98 9.73
C GLY A 266 -8.80 4.39 9.76
N ILE A 267 -8.36 4.87 10.93
CA ILE A 267 -7.70 6.17 11.10
C ILE A 267 -6.43 6.25 10.23
N GLY A 268 -5.58 5.22 10.27
CA GLY A 268 -4.37 5.19 9.46
C GLY A 268 -4.66 5.04 7.96
N GLY A 269 -5.69 4.26 7.59
CA GLY A 269 -6.15 4.16 6.20
C GLY A 269 -6.62 5.51 5.65
N MET A 270 -7.39 6.28 6.44
CA MET A 270 -7.80 7.64 6.09
C MET A 270 -6.58 8.56 5.91
N ALA A 271 -5.61 8.51 6.82
CA ALA A 271 -4.39 9.30 6.72
C ALA A 271 -3.57 8.95 5.46
N GLY A 272 -3.44 7.65 5.15
CA GLY A 272 -2.81 7.18 3.91
C GLY A 272 -3.53 7.67 2.66
N GLY A 273 -4.87 7.67 2.67
CA GLY A 273 -5.70 8.21 1.59
C GLY A 273 -5.47 9.72 1.37
N VAL A 274 -5.42 10.50 2.46
CA VAL A 274 -5.11 11.95 2.39
C VAL A 274 -3.71 12.19 1.84
N GLY A 275 -2.69 11.45 2.33
CA GLY A 275 -1.33 11.53 1.81
C GLY A 275 -1.25 11.18 0.32
N SER A 276 -1.99 10.14 -0.09
CA SER A 276 -2.10 9.74 -1.50
C SER A 276 -2.72 10.84 -2.36
N MET A 277 -3.84 11.42 -1.92
CA MET A 277 -4.51 12.50 -2.65
C MET A 277 -3.56 13.69 -2.85
N ILE A 278 -2.82 14.08 -1.81
CA ILE A 278 -1.85 15.17 -1.90
C ILE A 278 -0.75 14.85 -2.91
N LEU A 279 -0.13 13.67 -2.82
CA LEU A 279 0.95 13.28 -3.73
C LEU A 279 0.48 13.20 -5.18
N GLN A 280 -0.71 12.62 -5.45
CA GLN A 280 -1.26 12.53 -6.80
C GLN A 280 -1.52 13.92 -7.39
N LYS A 281 -2.09 14.83 -6.61
CA LYS A 281 -2.36 16.20 -7.05
C LYS A 281 -1.07 16.99 -7.31
N VAL A 282 -0.09 16.86 -6.41
CA VAL A 282 1.23 17.49 -6.57
C VAL A 282 1.93 16.94 -7.82
N ALA A 283 1.92 15.61 -8.02
CA ALA A 283 2.51 14.99 -9.20
C ALA A 283 1.84 15.47 -10.49
N GLY A 284 0.50 15.48 -10.56
CA GLY A 284 -0.23 15.97 -11.73
C GLY A 284 0.11 17.41 -12.09
N ASN A 285 0.08 18.32 -11.09
CA ASN A 285 0.45 19.72 -11.30
C ASN A 285 1.93 19.87 -11.72
N LEU A 286 2.82 19.09 -11.09
CA LEU A 286 4.23 19.12 -11.45
C LEU A 286 4.46 18.67 -12.90
N PHE A 287 3.73 17.67 -13.39
CA PHE A 287 3.89 17.20 -14.78
C PHE A 287 3.43 18.23 -15.80
N VAL A 288 2.34 18.95 -15.54
CA VAL A 288 1.90 20.10 -16.36
C VAL A 288 2.96 21.18 -16.35
N TYR A 289 3.43 21.58 -15.18
CA TYR A 289 4.49 22.59 -15.04
C TYR A 289 5.79 22.15 -15.71
N ALA A 290 6.19 20.89 -15.55
CA ALA A 290 7.40 20.33 -16.13
C ALA A 290 7.39 20.30 -17.67
N SER A 291 6.21 20.09 -18.28
CA SER A 291 6.05 20.13 -19.73
C SER A 291 6.26 21.53 -20.33
N GLY A 292 6.23 22.56 -19.47
CA GLY A 292 6.07 23.94 -19.90
C GLY A 292 4.62 24.27 -20.24
N THR A 293 4.29 25.55 -20.28
CA THR A 293 2.92 26.01 -20.50
C THR A 293 2.84 27.03 -21.63
N THR A 294 1.65 27.13 -22.22
CA THR A 294 1.28 28.15 -23.21
C THR A 294 -0.12 28.66 -22.94
N ILE A 295 -0.55 29.72 -23.62
CA ILE A 295 -1.91 30.22 -23.52
C ILE A 295 -2.72 29.81 -24.75
N VAL A 296 -3.86 29.12 -24.51
CA VAL A 296 -4.87 28.82 -25.52
C VAL A 296 -6.21 29.37 -25.04
N ASP A 297 -6.87 30.15 -25.85
CA ASP A 297 -8.16 30.79 -25.54
C ASP A 297 -8.18 31.55 -24.18
N GLY A 298 -7.06 32.21 -23.85
CA GLY A 298 -6.91 32.96 -22.60
C GLY A 298 -6.66 32.11 -21.34
N HIS A 299 -6.53 30.82 -21.48
CA HIS A 299 -6.21 29.88 -20.38
C HIS A 299 -4.81 29.34 -20.53
N GLU A 300 -4.07 29.24 -19.41
CA GLU A 300 -2.78 28.60 -19.37
C GLU A 300 -2.98 27.07 -19.40
N VAL A 301 -2.39 26.42 -20.40
CA VAL A 301 -2.49 24.98 -20.64
C VAL A 301 -1.10 24.37 -20.79
N GLU A 302 -1.02 23.06 -20.60
CA GLU A 302 0.22 22.30 -20.83
C GLU A 302 0.68 22.40 -22.28
N MET A 303 1.97 22.66 -22.52
CA MET A 303 2.55 22.62 -23.84
C MET A 303 2.57 21.19 -24.37
N THR A 304 1.81 20.92 -25.40
CA THR A 304 1.81 19.63 -26.10
C THR A 304 2.65 19.71 -27.39
N LYS A 305 3.05 18.55 -27.91
CA LYS A 305 3.76 18.49 -29.21
C LYS A 305 2.94 19.13 -30.32
N GLU A 306 1.63 18.90 -30.33
CA GLU A 306 0.70 19.47 -31.34
C GLU A 306 0.66 21.00 -31.26
N LEU A 307 0.60 21.57 -30.06
CA LEU A 307 0.63 23.02 -29.88
C LEU A 307 1.98 23.62 -30.31
N LEU A 308 3.06 22.92 -30.02
CA LEU A 308 4.40 23.34 -30.45
C LEU A 308 4.53 23.33 -31.98
N GLU A 309 4.01 22.29 -32.65
CA GLU A 309 3.97 22.18 -34.11
C GLU A 309 3.07 23.26 -34.75
N GLN A 310 2.04 23.70 -34.06
CA GLN A 310 1.17 24.84 -34.45
C GLN A 310 1.82 26.20 -34.21
N GLY A 311 3.05 26.26 -33.66
CA GLY A 311 3.77 27.50 -33.43
C GLY A 311 3.44 28.19 -32.11
N ALA A 312 2.80 27.52 -31.17
CA ALA A 312 2.56 28.07 -29.83
C ALA A 312 3.88 28.39 -29.13
N GLN A 313 3.92 29.55 -28.46
CA GLN A 313 5.10 29.97 -27.70
C GLN A 313 4.95 29.59 -26.23
N PHE A 314 6.06 29.24 -25.57
CA PHE A 314 6.08 29.00 -24.16
C PHE A 314 5.82 30.28 -23.36
N VAL A 315 4.88 30.21 -22.41
CA VAL A 315 4.75 31.19 -21.33
C VAL A 315 5.70 30.84 -20.21
N HIS A 316 5.74 29.54 -19.84
CA HIS A 316 6.76 29.00 -18.96
C HIS A 316 7.50 27.89 -19.71
N PRO A 317 8.85 27.96 -19.79
CA PRO A 317 9.64 26.94 -20.48
C PRO A 317 9.56 25.59 -19.77
N ALA A 318 9.86 24.52 -20.51
CA ALA A 318 9.92 23.18 -19.95
C ALA A 318 10.96 23.12 -18.81
N MET A 319 10.62 22.40 -17.74
CA MET A 319 11.48 22.20 -16.57
C MET A 319 12.68 21.33 -16.95
N THR A 320 13.85 21.70 -16.48
CA THR A 320 15.06 20.87 -16.60
C THR A 320 15.51 20.41 -15.20
N PHE A 321 15.74 19.13 -15.01
CA PHE A 321 16.25 18.58 -13.76
C PHE A 321 17.17 17.38 -14.02
N MET A 322 18.38 17.41 -13.48
CA MET A 322 19.39 16.35 -13.58
C MET A 322 19.64 15.83 -15.01
N GLY A 323 19.60 16.74 -15.99
CA GLY A 323 19.83 16.41 -17.41
C GLY A 323 18.60 15.89 -18.16
N PHE A 324 17.45 15.84 -17.53
CA PHE A 324 16.15 15.53 -18.15
C PHE A 324 15.35 16.82 -18.32
N GLU A 325 14.56 16.87 -19.40
CA GLU A 325 13.71 18.02 -19.72
C GLU A 325 12.24 17.60 -19.84
N GLY A 326 11.34 18.51 -19.48
CA GLY A 326 9.91 18.29 -19.58
C GLY A 326 9.37 17.28 -18.57
N LYS A 327 8.34 16.53 -18.95
CA LYS A 327 7.72 15.49 -18.08
C LYS A 327 8.73 14.47 -17.51
N PRO A 328 9.75 13.99 -18.26
CA PRO A 328 10.82 13.16 -17.70
C PRO A 328 11.50 13.75 -16.47
N ALA A 329 11.75 15.07 -16.47
CA ALA A 329 12.28 15.78 -15.30
C ALA A 329 11.29 15.76 -14.13
N GLY A 330 10.00 15.98 -14.39
CA GLY A 330 8.94 15.90 -13.41
C GLY A 330 8.84 14.51 -12.77
N TYR A 331 8.87 13.44 -13.57
CA TYR A 331 8.89 12.06 -13.06
C TYR A 331 10.10 11.82 -12.17
N PHE A 332 11.27 12.31 -12.55
CA PHE A 332 12.47 12.12 -11.73
C PHE A 332 12.36 12.82 -10.37
N VAL A 333 11.78 14.03 -10.29
CA VAL A 333 11.52 14.71 -9.02
C VAL A 333 10.57 13.85 -8.14
N ILE A 334 9.49 13.32 -8.68
CA ILE A 334 8.57 12.47 -7.90
C ILE A 334 9.27 11.16 -7.48
N PHE A 335 10.11 10.57 -8.30
CA PHE A 335 10.91 9.40 -7.90
C PHE A 335 11.85 9.73 -6.73
N CYS A 336 12.41 10.93 -6.67
CA CYS A 336 13.18 11.38 -5.50
C CYS A 336 12.32 11.46 -4.24
N VAL A 337 11.10 11.99 -4.35
CA VAL A 337 10.15 12.04 -3.22
C VAL A 337 9.78 10.62 -2.78
N CYS A 338 9.45 9.73 -3.72
CA CYS A 338 9.10 8.33 -3.44
C CYS A 338 10.26 7.58 -2.77
N ALA A 339 11.49 7.83 -3.20
CA ALA A 339 12.68 7.19 -2.69
C ALA A 339 12.93 7.46 -1.21
N VAL A 340 12.67 8.70 -0.75
CA VAL A 340 12.98 9.11 0.64
C VAL A 340 11.79 9.00 1.59
N ALA A 341 10.57 8.87 1.08
CA ALA A 341 9.33 8.87 1.88
C ALA A 341 9.32 7.80 2.98
N TYR A 342 9.82 6.60 2.68
CA TYR A 342 9.86 5.49 3.64
C TYR A 342 10.87 5.70 4.75
N LEU A 343 12.04 6.25 4.44
CA LEU A 343 13.07 6.58 5.43
C LEU A 343 12.56 7.65 6.39
N LEU A 344 11.91 8.71 5.85
CA LEU A 344 11.28 9.75 6.67
C LEU A 344 10.16 9.17 7.53
N GLY A 345 9.27 8.36 6.94
CA GLY A 345 8.20 7.67 7.66
C GLY A 345 8.76 6.82 8.80
N TRP A 346 9.81 6.05 8.56
CA TRP A 346 10.46 5.22 9.58
C TRP A 346 11.04 6.06 10.72
N VAL A 347 11.75 7.15 10.40
CA VAL A 347 12.35 8.05 11.41
C VAL A 347 11.27 8.66 12.29
N ILE A 348 10.17 9.14 11.71
CA ILE A 348 9.04 9.71 12.48
C ILE A 348 8.41 8.64 13.38
N MET A 349 8.13 7.44 12.85
CA MET A 349 7.58 6.35 13.63
C MET A 349 8.48 5.98 14.80
N LYS A 350 9.79 5.88 14.56
CA LYS A 350 10.78 5.53 15.58
C LYS A 350 10.95 6.62 16.64
N ALA A 351 10.83 7.88 16.25
CA ALA A 351 10.87 9.02 17.16
C ALA A 351 9.63 9.05 18.07
N LEU A 352 8.44 8.77 17.54
CA LEU A 352 7.19 8.76 18.30
C LEU A 352 7.10 7.54 19.24
N VAL A 353 7.56 6.37 18.78
CA VAL A 353 7.49 5.10 19.52
C VAL A 353 8.87 4.42 19.48
N PRO A 354 9.83 4.89 20.29
CA PRO A 354 11.20 4.35 20.28
C PRO A 354 11.31 2.92 20.80
N LYS A 355 10.39 2.50 21.69
CA LYS A 355 10.37 1.16 22.30
C LYS A 355 8.95 0.57 22.26
N TYR A 356 8.87 -0.75 22.32
CA TYR A 356 7.60 -1.47 22.46
C TYR A 356 6.88 -1.04 23.73
N LYS A 357 5.66 -0.52 23.56
CA LYS A 357 4.80 -0.08 24.65
C LYS A 357 3.35 -0.35 24.27
N PRO A 358 2.82 -1.55 24.61
CA PRO A 358 1.42 -1.87 24.37
C PRO A 358 0.51 -0.98 25.22
N ILE A 359 -0.67 -0.69 24.70
CA ILE A 359 -1.70 0.10 25.37
C ILE A 359 -2.60 -0.87 26.13
N VAL A 360 -2.68 -0.67 27.45
CA VAL A 360 -3.60 -1.36 28.35
C VAL A 360 -4.67 -0.38 28.75
N LEU A 361 -5.95 -0.77 28.64
CA LEU A 361 -7.08 0.05 29.10
C LEU A 361 -7.33 -0.25 30.58
N GLU A 362 -7.08 0.72 31.42
CA GLU A 362 -7.39 0.68 32.87
C GLU A 362 -8.89 0.75 33.14
#